data_8d8f07c99e95375b18bbbfdfa4c62c55
#
_entry.id   8d8f07c99e95375b18bbbfdfa4c62c55
#
_cell.length_a   1.000
_cell.length_b   1.000
_cell.length_c   1.000
_cell.angle_alpha   90.00
_cell.angle_beta   90.00
_cell.angle_gamma   90.00
#
_symmetry.space_group_name_H-M   'P 1'
#
loop_
_entity.id
_entity.type
_entity.pdbx_description
1 polymer ?
#
loop_
_entity_poly.entity_id
_entity_poly.type
_entity_poly.pdbx_seq_one_letter_code
_entity_poly.pdbx_strand_id
1 'polypeptide(L)'
;AALRGFPQLAFGDILGGNLVDLTLVMALAILMSKGSIPAESKMVQQSAMFTAAISLTPLFLILDGKLGRIDGLILISAFFLYAFWLFSKGDRFKKIYKGKRQQPVEGFSKFFKDLIKIIIFLVILLIASQIIINSAQYFSNKLGISLSLVGLLIIGLGNCFPEAYFSIISARK
;
A
#
# COMPACT_ATOMS: atom_id res chain seq x y z
N ALA A 1 12.46 6.42 -5.01
CA ALA A 1 12.86 7.65 -4.30
C ALA A 1 14.00 7.37 -3.32
N ALA A 2 13.83 6.52 -2.31
CA ALA A 2 14.82 6.27 -1.26
C ALA A 2 16.19 5.81 -1.81
N LEU A 3 16.21 4.83 -2.71
CA LEU A 3 17.46 4.34 -3.35
C LEU A 3 18.21 5.39 -4.19
N ARG A 4 17.55 6.50 -4.50
CA ARG A 4 18.12 7.63 -5.26
C ARG A 4 18.47 8.82 -4.38
N GLY A 5 18.53 8.64 -3.05
CA GLY A 5 18.89 9.68 -2.11
C GLY A 5 17.76 10.62 -1.72
N PHE A 6 16.49 10.28 -2.00
CA PHE A 6 15.32 11.05 -1.61
C PHE A 6 14.41 10.28 -0.62
N PRO A 7 14.93 9.90 0.57
CA PRO A 7 14.15 9.14 1.55
C PRO A 7 12.95 9.93 2.08
N GLN A 8 13.06 11.26 2.19
CA GLN A 8 11.98 12.12 2.65
C GLN A 8 10.75 12.07 1.72
N LEU A 9 10.98 11.99 0.40
CA LEU A 9 9.91 11.85 -0.58
C LEU A 9 9.19 10.50 -0.43
N ALA A 10 9.95 9.41 -0.26
CA ALA A 10 9.39 8.08 -0.06
C ALA A 10 8.61 7.99 1.26
N PHE A 11 9.11 8.60 2.32
CA PHE A 11 8.43 8.64 3.61
C PHE A 11 7.12 9.44 3.54
N GLY A 12 7.15 10.60 2.88
CA GLY A 12 5.95 11.41 2.65
C GLY A 12 4.89 10.67 1.83
N ASP A 13 5.29 9.97 0.76
CA ASP A 13 4.41 9.15 -0.07
C ASP A 13 3.72 8.03 0.73
N ILE A 14 4.48 7.28 1.52
CA ILE A 14 3.93 6.19 2.35
C ILE A 14 2.94 6.73 3.40
N LEU A 15 3.28 7.81 4.09
CA LEU A 15 2.38 8.41 5.08
C LEU A 15 1.15 9.01 4.43
N GLY A 16 1.33 9.73 3.32
CA GLY A 16 0.24 10.39 2.60
C GLY A 16 -0.74 9.39 2.02
N GLY A 17 -0.25 8.35 1.34
CA GLY A 17 -1.08 7.28 0.79
C GLY A 17 -1.93 6.62 1.86
N ASN A 18 -1.31 6.15 2.95
CA ASN A 18 -2.06 5.54 4.06
C ASN A 18 -3.09 6.48 4.69
N LEU A 19 -2.75 7.77 4.86
CA LEU A 19 -3.68 8.75 5.41
C LEU A 19 -4.90 8.95 4.49
N VAL A 20 -4.67 9.09 3.18
CA VAL A 20 -5.72 9.26 2.18
C VAL A 20 -6.60 8.02 2.09
N ASP A 21 -6.03 6.82 2.10
CA ASP A 21 -6.77 5.56 2.04
C ASP A 21 -7.69 5.38 3.27
N LEU A 22 -7.16 5.61 4.45
CA LEU A 22 -7.91 5.44 5.70
C LEU A 22 -8.97 6.54 5.94
N THR A 23 -8.86 7.68 5.28
CA THR A 23 -9.77 8.80 5.46
C THR A 23 -10.63 9.04 4.22
N LEU A 24 -10.05 9.62 3.17
CA LEU A 24 -10.76 10.06 1.98
C LEU A 24 -11.36 8.90 1.18
N VAL A 25 -10.57 7.85 0.92
CA VAL A 25 -11.04 6.69 0.14
C VAL A 25 -12.15 5.95 0.87
N MET A 26 -11.96 5.74 2.18
CA MET A 26 -12.97 5.11 3.03
C MET A 26 -14.25 5.95 3.09
N ALA A 27 -14.12 7.26 3.29
CA ALA A 27 -15.28 8.18 3.31
C ALA A 27 -16.04 8.16 1.98
N LEU A 28 -15.34 8.24 0.85
CA LEU A 28 -15.96 8.18 -0.48
C LEU A 28 -16.67 6.83 -0.71
N ALA A 29 -16.07 5.72 -0.31
CA ALA A 29 -16.70 4.40 -0.41
C ALA A 29 -17.99 4.33 0.39
N ILE A 30 -18.00 4.83 1.64
CA ILE A 30 -19.18 4.85 2.50
C ILE A 30 -20.27 5.76 1.92
N LEU A 31 -19.93 6.97 1.51
CA LEU A 31 -20.87 7.95 0.94
C LEU A 31 -21.51 7.47 -0.37
N MET A 32 -20.76 6.67 -1.16
CA MET A 32 -21.23 6.15 -2.44
C MET A 32 -21.92 4.78 -2.32
N SER A 33 -21.92 4.17 -1.15
CA SER A 33 -22.60 2.89 -0.92
C SER A 33 -24.14 3.07 -0.90
N LYS A 34 -24.86 2.05 -1.32
CA LYS A 34 -26.34 2.03 -1.29
C LYS A 34 -26.94 1.79 0.09
N GLY A 35 -26.12 1.56 1.10
CA GLY A 35 -26.56 1.28 2.47
C GLY A 35 -25.35 1.24 3.41
N SER A 36 -25.60 0.87 4.67
CA SER A 36 -24.53 0.70 5.65
C SER A 36 -23.60 -0.46 5.25
N ILE A 37 -22.31 -0.23 5.33
CA ILE A 37 -21.31 -1.28 5.10
C ILE A 37 -21.17 -2.09 6.41
N PRO A 38 -21.50 -3.39 6.44
CA PRO A 38 -21.37 -4.19 7.65
C PRO A 38 -19.88 -4.34 8.02
N ALA A 39 -19.50 -3.86 9.20
CA ALA A 39 -18.16 -3.94 9.74
C ALA A 39 -17.95 -5.15 10.69
N GLU A 40 -18.89 -6.10 10.70
CA GLU A 40 -18.94 -7.23 11.66
C GLU A 40 -17.99 -8.39 11.32
N SER A 41 -16.94 -8.15 10.56
CA SER A 41 -15.98 -9.22 10.29
C SER A 41 -15.16 -9.53 11.54
N LYS A 42 -15.39 -10.70 12.15
CA LYS A 42 -14.56 -11.22 13.25
C LYS A 42 -13.07 -11.24 12.90
N MET A 43 -12.76 -11.39 11.62
CA MET A 43 -11.40 -11.36 11.09
C MET A 43 -10.80 -9.95 11.21
N VAL A 44 -11.55 -8.90 10.85
CA VAL A 44 -11.11 -7.51 10.96
C VAL A 44 -10.94 -7.14 12.43
N GLN A 45 -11.90 -7.49 13.30
CA GLN A 45 -11.82 -7.18 14.73
C GLN A 45 -10.62 -7.86 15.42
N GLN A 46 -10.34 -9.14 15.11
CA GLN A 46 -9.22 -9.87 15.70
C GLN A 46 -7.86 -9.43 15.17
N SER A 47 -7.77 -8.98 13.92
CA SER A 47 -6.52 -8.48 13.34
C SER A 47 -6.28 -7.00 13.60
N ALA A 48 -7.34 -6.22 13.87
CA ALA A 48 -7.24 -4.77 14.04
C ALA A 48 -6.28 -4.37 15.16
N MET A 49 -6.37 -5.04 16.33
CA MET A 49 -5.48 -4.76 17.46
C MET A 49 -4.02 -5.06 17.11
N PHE A 50 -3.78 -6.19 16.43
CA PHE A 50 -2.43 -6.58 16.04
C PHE A 50 -1.86 -5.67 14.94
N THR A 51 -2.71 -5.31 13.97
CA THR A 51 -2.37 -4.35 12.91
C THR A 51 -2.08 -2.96 13.49
N ALA A 52 -2.89 -2.50 14.44
CA ALA A 52 -2.66 -1.24 15.14
C ALA A 52 -1.34 -1.22 15.91
N ALA A 53 -1.03 -2.29 16.65
CA ALA A 53 0.22 -2.40 17.38
C ALA A 53 1.44 -2.31 16.43
N ILE A 54 1.39 -3.00 15.29
CA ILE A 54 2.47 -2.97 14.30
C ILE A 54 2.57 -1.61 13.60
N SER A 55 1.43 -0.97 13.29
CA SER A 55 1.42 0.36 12.69
C SER A 55 2.00 1.43 13.60
N LEU A 56 1.95 1.26 14.92
CA LEU A 56 2.57 2.15 15.89
C LEU A 56 4.07 1.95 16.03
N THR A 57 4.61 0.81 15.59
CA THR A 57 6.06 0.51 15.72
C THR A 57 6.95 1.58 15.10
N PRO A 58 6.69 2.10 13.87
CA PRO A 58 7.51 3.17 13.30
C PRO A 58 7.50 4.46 14.13
N LEU A 59 6.38 4.76 14.81
CA LEU A 59 6.28 5.95 15.66
C LEU A 59 7.16 5.84 16.91
N PHE A 60 7.30 4.64 17.47
CA PHE A 60 8.22 4.41 18.59
C PHE A 60 9.68 4.48 18.15
N LEU A 61 9.98 3.98 16.95
CA LEU A 61 11.35 4.00 16.43
C LEU A 61 11.84 5.40 16.03
N ILE A 62 10.93 6.33 15.70
CA ILE A 62 11.29 7.70 15.32
C ILE A 62 11.46 8.65 16.52
N LEU A 63 11.26 8.19 17.76
CA LEU A 63 11.35 9.04 18.95
C LEU A 63 12.73 9.67 19.15
N ASP A 64 13.77 9.06 18.64
CA ASP A 64 15.13 9.62 18.61
C ASP A 64 15.36 10.64 17.48
N GLY A 65 14.34 10.89 16.65
CA GLY A 65 14.38 11.82 15.51
C GLY A 65 15.06 11.27 14.25
N LYS A 66 15.41 9.99 14.22
CA LYS A 66 16.09 9.35 13.08
C LYS A 66 15.53 7.95 12.85
N LEU A 67 15.43 7.55 11.59
CA LEU A 67 15.19 6.16 11.21
C LEU A 67 16.46 5.58 10.62
N GLY A 68 17.11 4.71 11.38
CA GLY A 68 18.37 4.08 11.02
C GLY A 68 18.19 2.73 10.34
N ARG A 69 19.33 2.08 10.00
CA ARG A 69 19.31 0.73 9.40
C ARG A 69 18.79 -0.34 10.36
N ILE A 70 19.03 -0.17 11.66
CA ILE A 70 18.55 -1.10 12.70
C ILE A 70 17.02 -1.02 12.78
N ASP A 71 16.46 0.18 12.74
CA ASP A 71 15.00 0.38 12.75
C ASP A 71 14.34 -0.26 11.53
N GLY A 72 15.00 -0.15 10.35
CA GLY A 72 14.58 -0.85 9.15
C GLY A 72 14.55 -2.38 9.32
N LEU A 73 15.56 -2.97 9.97
CA LEU A 73 15.58 -4.41 10.26
C LEU A 73 14.48 -4.81 11.25
N ILE A 74 14.21 -4.00 12.26
CA ILE A 74 13.12 -4.21 13.22
C ILE A 74 11.77 -4.20 12.50
N LEU A 75 11.53 -3.22 11.61
CA LEU A 75 10.29 -3.13 10.83
C LEU A 75 10.10 -4.32 9.88
N ILE A 76 11.15 -4.76 9.20
CA ILE A 76 11.13 -5.95 8.34
C ILE A 76 10.81 -7.20 9.19
N SER A 77 11.43 -7.35 10.34
CA SER A 77 11.17 -8.47 11.24
C SER A 77 9.72 -8.46 11.74
N ALA A 78 9.20 -7.31 12.12
CA ALA A 78 7.81 -7.13 12.52
C ALA A 78 6.83 -7.51 11.39
N PHE A 79 7.16 -7.13 10.14
CA PHE A 79 6.36 -7.52 8.98
C PHE A 79 6.32 -9.05 8.79
N PHE A 80 7.47 -9.73 8.85
CA PHE A 80 7.51 -11.20 8.71
C PHE A 80 6.79 -11.91 9.85
N LEU A 81 6.91 -11.43 11.09
CA LEU A 81 6.16 -11.95 12.23
C LEU A 81 4.65 -11.79 12.03
N TYR A 82 4.21 -10.63 11.55
CA TYR A 82 2.81 -10.37 11.21
C TYR A 82 2.31 -11.30 10.10
N ALA A 83 3.07 -11.41 9.02
CA ALA A 83 2.73 -12.28 7.90
C ALA A 83 2.64 -13.74 8.36
N PHE A 84 3.62 -14.23 9.11
CA PHE A 84 3.62 -15.58 9.66
C PHE A 84 2.41 -15.83 10.56
N TRP A 85 2.11 -14.89 11.47
CA TRP A 85 0.93 -14.98 12.34
C TRP A 85 -0.37 -15.00 11.52
N LEU A 86 -0.47 -14.15 10.48
CA LEU A 86 -1.64 -14.08 9.61
C LEU A 86 -1.86 -15.38 8.85
N PHE A 87 -0.81 -15.97 8.29
CA PHE A 87 -0.87 -17.22 7.54
C PHE A 87 -0.99 -18.48 8.44
N SER A 88 -0.48 -18.44 9.65
CA SER A 88 -0.58 -19.55 10.60
C SER A 88 -2.03 -19.88 11.00
N LYS A 89 -2.94 -18.94 10.89
CA LYS A 89 -4.37 -19.14 11.14
C LYS A 89 -5.12 -19.63 9.88
N GLY A 90 -4.66 -20.73 9.30
CA GLY A 90 -5.01 -21.30 7.99
C GLY A 90 -6.48 -21.54 7.65
N ASP A 91 -7.41 -21.50 8.62
CA ASP A 91 -8.85 -21.66 8.35
C ASP A 91 -9.51 -20.43 7.69
N ARG A 92 -8.82 -19.31 7.68
CA ARG A 92 -9.33 -18.04 7.14
C ARG A 92 -9.30 -17.99 5.61
N PHE A 93 -8.35 -18.69 4.99
CA PHE A 93 -8.20 -18.70 3.52
C PHE A 93 -9.00 -19.80 2.83
N LYS A 94 -9.40 -20.86 3.53
CA LYS A 94 -10.14 -21.99 2.93
C LYS A 94 -11.53 -21.62 2.42
N LYS A 95 -12.19 -20.59 2.96
CA LYS A 95 -13.53 -20.17 2.52
C LYS A 95 -13.57 -19.41 1.20
N ILE A 96 -12.47 -18.78 0.79
CA ILE A 96 -12.44 -17.96 -0.43
C ILE A 96 -12.27 -18.82 -1.69
N TYR A 97 -11.68 -20.00 -1.57
CA TYR A 97 -11.37 -20.87 -2.72
C TYR A 97 -12.42 -21.94 -3.08
N LYS A 98 -13.50 -22.10 -2.28
CA LYS A 98 -14.53 -23.14 -2.56
C LYS A 98 -15.41 -22.87 -3.79
N GLY A 99 -15.24 -21.79 -4.51
CA GLY A 99 -16.12 -21.38 -5.62
C GLY A 99 -15.51 -21.29 -7.00
N LYS A 100 -14.22 -21.46 -7.19
CA LYS A 100 -13.63 -21.45 -8.54
C LYS A 100 -13.15 -22.87 -8.93
N ARG A 101 -13.79 -23.44 -9.98
CA ARG A 101 -13.24 -24.58 -10.73
C ARG A 101 -11.75 -24.34 -10.92
N GLN A 102 -10.94 -25.33 -10.57
CA GLN A 102 -9.52 -25.38 -10.96
C GLN A 102 -9.45 -25.20 -12.48
N GLN A 103 -9.03 -24.02 -12.90
CA GLN A 103 -8.69 -23.83 -14.30
C GLN A 103 -7.48 -24.74 -14.59
N PRO A 104 -7.48 -25.46 -15.72
CA PRO A 104 -6.35 -26.31 -16.07
C PRO A 104 -5.08 -25.49 -16.04
N VAL A 105 -3.99 -26.08 -15.53
CA VAL A 105 -2.66 -25.46 -15.47
C VAL A 105 -2.31 -25.02 -16.89
N GLU A 106 -2.34 -23.71 -17.12
CA GLU A 106 -2.08 -23.15 -18.42
C GLU A 106 -0.62 -23.40 -18.81
N GLY A 107 -0.41 -23.85 -20.06
CA GLY A 107 0.87 -24.34 -20.52
C GLY A 107 2.03 -23.35 -20.33
N PHE A 108 3.25 -23.88 -20.19
CA PHE A 108 4.52 -23.17 -19.98
C PHE A 108 4.72 -21.97 -20.93
N SER A 109 4.19 -22.03 -22.16
CA SER A 109 4.20 -20.92 -23.12
C SER A 109 3.44 -19.68 -22.63
N LYS A 110 2.31 -19.86 -21.93
CA LYS A 110 1.53 -18.74 -21.37
C LYS A 110 2.24 -18.12 -20.18
N PHE A 111 2.86 -18.94 -19.35
CA PHE A 111 3.70 -18.44 -18.25
C PHE A 111 4.81 -17.51 -18.74
N PHE A 112 5.53 -17.89 -19.80
CA PHE A 112 6.58 -17.05 -20.39
C PHE A 112 6.03 -15.74 -20.97
N LYS A 113 4.90 -15.78 -21.66
CA LYS A 113 4.25 -14.56 -22.17
C LYS A 113 3.84 -13.60 -21.06
N ASP A 114 3.31 -14.13 -19.97
CA ASP A 114 2.90 -13.32 -18.84
C ASP A 114 4.11 -12.78 -18.06
N LEU A 115 5.19 -13.56 -17.96
CA LEU A 115 6.47 -13.10 -17.40
C LEU A 115 7.06 -11.92 -18.19
N ILE A 116 7.07 -12.02 -19.54
CA ILE A 116 7.54 -10.93 -20.41
C ILE A 116 6.69 -9.67 -20.21
N LYS A 117 5.36 -9.80 -20.13
CA LYS A 117 4.49 -8.65 -19.84
C LYS A 117 4.82 -8.01 -18.50
N ILE A 118 5.02 -8.81 -17.45
CA ILE A 118 5.42 -8.31 -16.13
C ILE A 118 6.72 -7.52 -16.22
N ILE A 119 7.74 -8.04 -16.91
CA ILE A 119 9.02 -7.36 -17.09
C ILE A 119 8.85 -6.03 -17.83
N ILE A 120 8.06 -6.01 -18.92
CA ILE A 120 7.78 -4.78 -19.67
C ILE A 120 7.10 -3.74 -18.79
N PHE A 121 6.05 -4.12 -18.05
CA PHE A 121 5.37 -3.19 -17.14
C PHE A 121 6.27 -2.71 -16.00
N LEU A 122 7.17 -3.56 -15.52
CA LEU A 122 8.14 -3.18 -14.50
C LEU A 122 9.14 -2.14 -15.01
N VAL A 123 9.61 -2.27 -16.25
CA VAL A 123 10.46 -1.26 -16.91
C VAL A 123 9.70 0.07 -17.07
N ILE A 124 8.45 0.02 -17.55
CA ILE A 124 7.60 1.23 -17.67
C ILE A 124 7.41 1.89 -16.30
N LEU A 125 7.16 1.11 -15.24
CA LEU A 125 7.03 1.61 -13.89
C LEU A 125 8.31 2.32 -13.41
N LEU A 126 9.49 1.75 -13.69
CA LEU A 126 10.77 2.36 -13.32
C LEU A 126 10.99 3.70 -14.03
N ILE A 127 10.63 3.80 -15.32
CA ILE A 127 10.70 5.05 -16.07
C ILE A 127 9.71 6.08 -15.51
N ALA A 128 8.47 5.69 -15.28
CA ALA A 128 7.45 6.55 -14.70
C ALA A 128 7.85 7.07 -13.32
N SER A 129 8.43 6.20 -12.47
CA SER A 129 8.92 6.60 -11.15
C SER A 129 10.01 7.67 -11.20
N GLN A 130 10.86 7.63 -12.24
CA GLN A 130 11.87 8.67 -12.43
C GLN A 130 11.25 10.02 -12.78
N ILE A 131 10.24 10.02 -13.65
CA ILE A 131 9.52 11.24 -14.03
C ILE A 131 8.85 11.86 -12.80
N ILE A 132 8.21 11.03 -11.97
CA ILE A 132 7.57 11.46 -10.72
C ILE A 132 8.58 12.12 -9.79
N ILE A 133 9.75 11.50 -9.56
CA ILE A 133 10.79 12.05 -8.68
C ILE A 133 11.28 13.41 -9.17
N ASN A 134 11.56 13.52 -10.47
CA ASN A 134 12.03 14.77 -11.06
C ASN A 134 10.96 15.88 -10.96
N SER A 135 9.70 15.53 -11.21
CA SER A 135 8.56 16.45 -11.07
C SER A 135 8.38 16.89 -9.62
N ALA A 136 8.49 15.97 -8.66
CA ALA A 136 8.39 16.28 -7.24
C ALA A 136 9.48 17.26 -6.78
N GLN A 137 10.72 17.08 -7.24
CA GLN A 137 11.81 18.01 -6.97
C GLN A 137 11.55 19.39 -7.58
N TYR A 138 11.09 19.44 -8.82
CA TYR A 138 10.74 20.68 -9.49
C TYR A 138 9.66 21.45 -8.72
N PHE A 139 8.60 20.77 -8.31
CA PHE A 139 7.52 21.40 -7.53
C PHE A 139 7.99 21.85 -6.14
N SER A 140 8.77 21.01 -5.45
CA SER A 140 9.37 21.35 -4.16
C SER A 140 10.16 22.65 -4.25
N ASN A 141 11.05 22.75 -5.22
CA ASN A 141 11.89 23.93 -5.42
C ASN A 141 11.08 25.17 -5.85
N LYS A 142 10.10 25.01 -6.74
CA LYS A 142 9.31 26.11 -7.28
C LYS A 142 8.34 26.68 -6.25
N LEU A 143 7.76 25.82 -5.41
CA LEU A 143 6.77 26.21 -4.39
C LEU A 143 7.41 26.52 -3.03
N GLY A 144 8.71 26.26 -2.85
CA GLY A 144 9.41 26.46 -1.58
C GLY A 144 8.92 25.54 -0.46
N ILE A 145 8.35 24.38 -0.80
CA ILE A 145 7.84 23.40 0.17
C ILE A 145 8.77 22.20 0.30
N SER A 146 8.75 21.54 1.45
CA SER A 146 9.60 20.38 1.66
C SER A 146 9.24 19.21 0.74
N LEU A 147 10.24 18.43 0.35
CA LEU A 147 10.04 17.26 -0.50
C LEU A 147 9.14 16.19 0.16
N SER A 148 9.17 16.10 1.50
CA SER A 148 8.25 15.27 2.27
C SER A 148 6.80 15.68 2.09
N LEU A 149 6.53 16.99 2.05
CA LEU A 149 5.18 17.54 1.88
C LEU A 149 4.65 17.31 0.47
N VAL A 150 5.52 17.37 -0.55
CA VAL A 150 5.18 16.97 -1.93
C VAL A 150 4.83 15.48 -1.98
N GLY A 151 5.63 14.63 -1.33
CA GLY A 151 5.34 13.20 -1.21
C GLY A 151 4.00 12.93 -0.56
N LEU A 152 3.74 13.58 0.57
CA LEU A 152 2.53 13.38 1.36
C LEU A 152 1.26 13.85 0.63
N LEU A 153 1.26 15.05 0.07
CA LEU A 153 0.05 15.64 -0.50
C LEU A 153 -0.15 15.28 -1.97
N ILE A 154 0.90 15.32 -2.80
CA ILE A 154 0.74 15.16 -4.25
C ILE A 154 0.85 13.70 -4.64
N ILE A 155 1.93 13.02 -4.22
CA ILE A 155 2.16 11.63 -4.61
C ILE A 155 1.25 10.71 -3.84
N GLY A 156 1.09 10.90 -2.52
CA GLY A 156 0.18 10.11 -1.70
C GLY A 156 -1.27 10.15 -2.20
N LEU A 157 -1.79 11.34 -2.54
CA LEU A 157 -3.09 11.48 -3.20
C LEU A 157 -3.13 10.73 -4.54
N GLY A 158 -2.09 10.90 -5.37
CA GLY A 158 -2.03 10.28 -6.70
C GLY A 158 -2.08 8.76 -6.64
N ASN A 159 -1.38 8.16 -5.69
CA ASN A 159 -1.32 6.71 -5.51
C ASN A 159 -2.65 6.10 -5.05
N CYS A 160 -3.51 6.86 -4.37
CA CYS A 160 -4.79 6.36 -3.87
C CYS A 160 -5.94 6.43 -4.90
N PHE A 161 -5.74 6.97 -6.10
CA PHE A 161 -6.79 7.00 -7.12
C PHE A 161 -7.30 5.61 -7.53
N PRO A 162 -6.45 4.61 -7.80
CA PRO A 162 -6.91 3.27 -8.11
C PRO A 162 -7.73 2.65 -6.96
N GLU A 163 -7.28 2.82 -5.71
CA GLU A 163 -7.95 2.34 -4.51
C GLU A 163 -9.32 2.99 -4.34
N ALA A 164 -9.40 4.30 -4.54
CA ALA A 164 -10.66 5.05 -4.50
C ALA A 164 -11.65 4.54 -5.56
N TYR A 165 -11.19 4.34 -6.79
CA TYR A 165 -12.02 3.82 -7.87
C TYR A 165 -12.59 2.42 -7.54
N PHE A 166 -11.73 1.48 -7.13
CA PHE A 166 -12.17 0.13 -6.79
C PHE A 166 -13.07 0.10 -5.56
N SER A 167 -12.77 0.90 -4.55
CA SER A 167 -13.59 0.99 -3.32
C SER A 167 -14.99 1.52 -3.62
N ILE A 168 -15.11 2.57 -4.42
CA ILE A 168 -16.40 3.14 -4.83
C ILE A 168 -17.22 2.13 -5.65
N ILE A 169 -16.61 1.45 -6.63
CA ILE A 169 -17.33 0.45 -7.43
C ILE A 169 -17.77 -0.74 -6.58
N SER A 170 -16.93 -1.19 -5.66
CA SER A 170 -17.27 -2.29 -4.75
C SER A 170 -18.40 -1.92 -3.79
N ALA A 171 -18.39 -0.70 -3.30
CA ALA A 171 -19.43 -0.21 -2.36
C ALA A 171 -20.81 -0.01 -3.04
N ARG A 172 -20.84 0.17 -4.38
CA ARG A 172 -22.08 0.33 -5.15
C ARG A 172 -22.75 -0.98 -5.54
N LYS A 173 -22.06 -2.11 -5.46
CA LYS A 173 -22.61 -3.45 -5.76
C LYS A 173 -23.41 -4.00 -4.61
#